data_6c1e908632cc48d7b28086ad0d91f699
#
_entry.id   6c1e908632cc48d7b28086ad0d91f699
#
_cell.length_a   1.000
_cell.length_b   1.000
_cell.length_c   1.000
_cell.angle_alpha   90.00
_cell.angle_beta   90.00
_cell.angle_gamma   90.00
#
_symmetry.space_group_name_H-M   'P 1'
#
loop_
_entity.id
_entity.type
_entity.pdbx_description
1 polymer ?
#
loop_
_entity_poly.entity_id
_entity_poly.type
_entity_poly.pdbx_seq_one_letter_code
_entity_poly.pdbx_strand_id
1 'polypeptide(L)'
;MPPDARNERTAARERPRAVARPWTGADLAPEAPKVPLDESFLAHFLRAPALVGGIVPSSPVLARALSRHAAGFDAIVELGAGEGSVTRRLAADHPDARLMLIERSTAMADRLGRGWPRADVHAGCVHERADRIYAMPRRTVAVSSLPFRSLPAELALATIGVLQRFLLAHPERALVQYSYGLREPFAFDAPTLAWRRVERVWRNLPPAIVWIAGSAG
;
A
#
# COMPACT_ATOMS: atom_id res chain seq x y z
N MET A 1 43.35 19.12 56.10
CA MET A 1 42.01 18.50 55.94
C MET A 1 41.29 19.31 54.87
N PRO A 2 41.24 18.85 53.63
CA PRO A 2 40.50 19.50 52.54
C PRO A 2 39.05 19.04 52.53
N PRO A 3 38.10 19.90 52.06
CA PRO A 3 36.69 19.55 52.04
C PRO A 3 36.28 18.75 50.83
N ASP A 4 35.33 17.98 51.10
CA ASP A 4 34.51 17.01 50.40
C ASP A 4 33.97 17.46 49.01
N ALA A 5 34.32 16.73 47.96
CA ALA A 5 33.80 16.92 46.61
C ALA A 5 32.48 16.16 46.49
N ARG A 6 31.38 16.82 46.72
CA ARG A 6 30.01 16.27 46.47
C ARG A 6 29.65 16.36 45.00
N ASN A 7 29.65 15.20 44.40
CA ASN A 7 28.71 14.63 43.50
C ASN A 7 27.74 15.59 42.77
N GLU A 8 28.16 16.20 41.67
CA GLU A 8 27.26 16.80 40.69
C GLU A 8 26.91 15.75 39.63
N ARG A 9 25.81 15.01 39.88
CA ARG A 9 25.14 14.23 38.82
C ARG A 9 24.49 15.19 37.87
N THR A 10 25.12 15.38 36.72
CA THR A 10 24.57 16.12 35.59
C THR A 10 23.31 15.40 35.11
N ALA A 11 22.17 15.94 35.47
CA ALA A 11 20.89 15.50 34.88
C ALA A 11 20.92 15.85 33.40
N ALA A 12 21.03 14.81 32.58
CA ALA A 12 20.83 14.92 31.14
C ALA A 12 19.39 15.40 30.89
N ARG A 13 19.27 16.68 30.51
CA ARG A 13 18.00 17.25 30.05
C ARG A 13 17.57 16.46 28.80
N GLU A 14 16.57 15.60 28.95
CA GLU A 14 15.84 15.03 27.82
C GLU A 14 15.29 16.17 26.96
N ARG A 15 15.81 16.30 25.76
CA ARG A 15 15.20 17.18 24.74
C ARG A 15 13.80 16.64 24.45
N PRO A 16 12.75 17.49 24.49
CA PRO A 16 11.42 17.05 24.12
C PRO A 16 11.47 16.54 22.67
N ARG A 17 10.98 15.32 22.45
CA ARG A 17 10.75 14.76 21.10
C ARG A 17 9.89 15.76 20.35
N ALA A 18 10.42 16.31 19.27
CA ALA A 18 9.65 17.16 18.38
C ALA A 18 8.44 16.38 17.87
N VAL A 19 7.26 16.82 18.28
CA VAL A 19 6.01 16.32 17.72
C VAL A 19 6.03 16.72 16.25
N ALA A 20 6.09 15.74 15.35
CA ALA A 20 6.06 15.98 13.91
C ALA A 20 4.80 16.80 13.58
N ARG A 21 5.00 17.97 12.98
CA ARG A 21 3.88 18.82 12.52
C ARG A 21 3.02 18.04 11.54
N PRO A 22 1.68 18.15 11.61
CA PRO A 22 0.82 17.58 10.57
C PRO A 22 1.20 18.17 9.21
N TRP A 23 1.31 17.33 8.20
CA TRP A 23 1.56 17.74 6.82
C TRP A 23 0.44 18.66 6.34
N THR A 24 0.80 19.84 5.82
CA THR A 24 -0.13 20.76 5.17
C THR A 24 -0.09 20.53 3.66
N GLY A 25 -1.14 20.92 2.94
CA GLY A 25 -1.18 20.77 1.47
C GLY A 25 -0.03 21.46 0.71
N ALA A 26 0.70 22.38 1.36
CA ALA A 26 1.88 23.06 0.80
C ALA A 26 3.15 22.18 0.82
N ASP A 27 3.17 21.10 1.62
CA ASP A 27 4.29 20.16 1.70
C ASP A 27 4.20 19.04 0.66
N LEU A 28 3.16 19.08 -0.20
CA LEU A 28 2.99 18.15 -1.29
C LEU A 28 4.00 18.49 -2.39
N ALA A 29 4.82 17.51 -2.79
CA ALA A 29 5.80 17.67 -3.86
C ALA A 29 5.12 18.04 -5.19
N PRO A 30 5.90 18.60 -6.14
CA PRO A 30 5.40 18.98 -7.44
C PRO A 30 4.63 17.86 -8.13
N GLU A 31 3.67 18.27 -8.95
CA GLU A 31 2.80 17.40 -9.76
C GLU A 31 3.56 16.20 -10.33
N ALA A 32 3.09 14.99 -10.03
CA ALA A 32 3.72 13.78 -10.51
C ALA A 32 3.77 13.78 -12.05
N PRO A 33 4.87 13.37 -12.68
CA PRO A 33 4.99 13.40 -14.14
C PRO A 33 3.85 12.59 -14.77
N LYS A 34 3.18 13.17 -15.77
CA LYS A 34 2.17 12.48 -16.58
C LYS A 34 2.90 11.48 -17.47
N VAL A 35 2.95 10.23 -17.05
CA VAL A 35 3.55 9.14 -17.83
C VAL A 35 2.51 8.63 -18.82
N PRO A 36 2.66 8.85 -20.14
CA PRO A 36 1.80 8.26 -21.15
C PRO A 36 2.13 6.77 -21.25
N LEU A 37 1.28 5.92 -20.70
CA LEU A 37 1.46 4.47 -20.77
C LEU A 37 0.44 3.88 -21.74
N ASP A 38 0.97 3.16 -22.74
CA ASP A 38 0.17 2.43 -23.71
C ASP A 38 -0.70 1.37 -23.01
N GLU A 39 -2.01 1.40 -23.24
CA GLU A 39 -2.96 0.41 -22.74
C GLU A 39 -2.62 -1.01 -23.23
N SER A 40 -1.91 -1.14 -24.36
CA SER A 40 -1.47 -2.40 -24.94
C SER A 40 -0.50 -3.14 -24.05
N PHE A 41 0.39 -2.44 -23.32
CA PHE A 41 1.40 -3.05 -22.46
C PHE A 41 0.75 -3.81 -21.29
N LEU A 42 -0.21 -3.19 -20.61
CA LEU A 42 -0.89 -3.83 -19.47
C LEU A 42 -1.82 -4.95 -19.96
N ALA A 43 -2.47 -4.76 -21.11
CA ALA A 43 -3.30 -5.81 -21.72
C ALA A 43 -2.46 -7.02 -22.14
N HIS A 44 -1.25 -6.80 -22.66
CA HIS A 44 -0.31 -7.87 -22.98
C HIS A 44 0.18 -8.59 -21.73
N PHE A 45 0.51 -7.82 -20.69
CA PHE A 45 0.92 -8.30 -19.38
C PHE A 45 -0.18 -9.15 -18.71
N LEU A 46 -1.44 -8.73 -18.81
CA LEU A 46 -2.60 -9.46 -18.26
C LEU A 46 -2.97 -10.71 -19.07
N ARG A 47 -2.62 -10.74 -20.39
CA ARG A 47 -2.94 -11.87 -21.28
C ARG A 47 -1.87 -12.95 -21.35
N ALA A 48 -0.64 -12.68 -20.89
CA ALA A 48 0.48 -13.62 -20.94
C ALA A 48 1.11 -13.85 -19.55
N PRO A 49 0.35 -14.33 -18.57
CA PRO A 49 0.81 -14.46 -17.18
C PRO A 49 1.97 -15.45 -17.03
N ALA A 50 2.07 -16.44 -17.91
CA ALA A 50 3.07 -17.49 -17.80
C ALA A 50 4.49 -17.08 -18.27
N LEU A 51 4.61 -16.03 -19.11
CA LEU A 51 5.89 -15.66 -19.72
C LEU A 51 6.63 -14.53 -18.99
N VAL A 52 5.94 -13.73 -18.16
CA VAL A 52 6.50 -12.52 -17.53
C VAL A 52 6.24 -12.43 -16.01
N GLY A 53 5.94 -13.55 -15.33
CA GLY A 53 5.56 -13.52 -13.91
C GLY A 53 4.24 -12.78 -13.65
N GLY A 54 3.33 -12.86 -14.62
CA GLY A 54 2.13 -12.06 -14.70
C GLY A 54 1.08 -12.35 -13.65
N ILE A 55 0.17 -11.42 -13.49
CA ILE A 55 -0.96 -11.49 -12.56
C ILE A 55 -1.91 -12.60 -13.02
N VAL A 56 -1.75 -13.79 -12.45
CA VAL A 56 -2.88 -14.71 -12.36
C VAL A 56 -3.89 -14.03 -11.45
N PRO A 57 -5.20 -13.99 -11.80
CA PRO A 57 -6.21 -13.49 -10.87
C PRO A 57 -5.94 -14.06 -9.48
N SER A 58 -5.90 -13.21 -8.46
CA SER A 58 -5.54 -13.66 -7.11
C SER A 58 -6.40 -14.84 -6.74
N SER A 59 -5.77 -15.98 -6.44
CA SER A 59 -6.54 -17.17 -6.08
C SER A 59 -7.42 -16.86 -4.86
N PRO A 60 -8.54 -17.55 -4.66
CA PRO A 60 -9.37 -17.36 -3.47
C PRO A 60 -8.58 -17.52 -2.16
N VAL A 61 -7.51 -18.31 -2.18
CA VAL A 61 -6.63 -18.51 -1.02
C VAL A 61 -5.76 -17.27 -0.77
N LEU A 62 -5.20 -16.67 -1.83
CA LEU A 62 -4.42 -15.44 -1.73
C LEU A 62 -5.31 -14.25 -1.34
N ALA A 63 -6.50 -14.13 -1.96
CA ALA A 63 -7.46 -13.09 -1.60
C ALA A 63 -7.86 -13.16 -0.11
N ARG A 64 -8.05 -14.37 0.42
CA ARG A 64 -8.31 -14.61 1.84
C ARG A 64 -7.14 -14.21 2.73
N ALA A 65 -5.91 -14.50 2.30
CA ALA A 65 -4.70 -14.12 3.02
C ALA A 65 -4.56 -12.60 3.10
N LEU A 66 -4.73 -11.89 1.98
CA LEU A 66 -4.68 -10.42 1.94
C LEU A 66 -5.76 -9.80 2.82
N SER A 67 -7.00 -10.31 2.74
CA SER A 67 -8.13 -9.82 3.51
C SER A 67 -7.91 -9.95 5.02
N ARG A 68 -7.36 -11.06 5.52
CA ARG A 68 -7.07 -11.23 6.95
C ARG A 68 -6.19 -10.12 7.52
N HIS A 69 -5.24 -9.63 6.73
CA HIS A 69 -4.34 -8.56 7.13
C HIS A 69 -4.94 -7.14 6.99
N ALA A 70 -6.16 -7.03 6.48
CA ALA A 70 -6.95 -5.80 6.49
C ALA A 70 -7.91 -5.69 7.69
N ALA A 71 -7.92 -6.68 8.58
CA ALA A 71 -8.79 -6.68 9.75
C ALA A 71 -8.44 -5.56 10.74
N GLY A 72 -9.47 -4.90 11.29
CA GLY A 72 -9.32 -3.86 12.30
C GLY A 72 -9.04 -2.46 11.75
N PHE A 73 -9.01 -2.27 10.44
CA PHE A 73 -8.91 -0.96 9.81
C PHE A 73 -10.32 -0.38 9.52
N ASP A 74 -10.44 0.94 9.66
CA ASP A 74 -11.71 1.65 9.40
C ASP A 74 -11.95 1.86 7.90
N ALA A 75 -10.86 1.79 7.13
CA ALA A 75 -10.91 1.95 5.67
C ALA A 75 -9.86 1.08 4.97
N ILE A 76 -10.18 0.68 3.75
CA ILE A 76 -9.35 -0.15 2.89
C ILE A 76 -9.23 0.54 1.53
N VAL A 77 -8.01 0.70 1.03
CA VAL A 77 -7.72 1.14 -0.34
C VAL A 77 -7.15 -0.03 -1.12
N GLU A 78 -7.90 -0.57 -2.06
CA GLU A 78 -7.40 -1.63 -2.95
C GLU A 78 -6.74 -1.02 -4.19
N LEU A 79 -5.49 -1.40 -4.43
CA LEU A 79 -4.69 -0.92 -5.56
C LEU A 79 -4.55 -2.02 -6.61
N GLY A 80 -5.07 -1.75 -7.82
CA GLY A 80 -5.13 -2.72 -8.89
C GLY A 80 -6.23 -3.76 -8.65
N ALA A 81 -7.48 -3.31 -8.48
CA ALA A 81 -8.61 -4.17 -8.16
C ALA A 81 -8.95 -5.18 -9.27
N GLY A 82 -8.62 -4.87 -10.54
CA GLY A 82 -8.80 -5.76 -11.67
C GLY A 82 -10.24 -6.23 -11.82
N GLU A 83 -10.45 -7.54 -11.88
CA GLU A 83 -11.78 -8.17 -11.96
C GLU A 83 -12.49 -8.28 -10.59
N GLY A 84 -11.92 -7.75 -9.52
CA GLY A 84 -12.53 -7.74 -8.20
C GLY A 84 -12.38 -9.03 -7.40
N SER A 85 -11.39 -9.86 -7.71
CA SER A 85 -11.16 -11.11 -6.97
C SER A 85 -10.82 -10.88 -5.50
N VAL A 86 -9.97 -9.91 -5.20
CA VAL A 86 -9.62 -9.50 -3.84
C VAL A 86 -10.72 -8.61 -3.27
N THR A 87 -11.27 -7.68 -4.07
CA THR A 87 -12.40 -6.81 -3.70
C THR A 87 -13.55 -7.59 -3.07
N ARG A 88 -13.96 -8.70 -3.72
CA ARG A 88 -15.05 -9.56 -3.23
C ARG A 88 -14.78 -10.06 -1.81
N ARG A 89 -13.54 -10.42 -1.55
CA ARG A 89 -13.16 -10.94 -0.24
C ARG A 89 -13.08 -9.82 0.80
N LEU A 90 -12.48 -8.68 0.44
CA LEU A 90 -12.43 -7.51 1.31
C LEU A 90 -13.81 -7.01 1.69
N ALA A 91 -14.72 -6.86 0.73
CA ALA A 91 -16.09 -6.43 0.98
C ALA A 91 -16.89 -7.40 1.87
N ALA A 92 -16.65 -8.71 1.71
CA ALA A 92 -17.34 -9.73 2.52
C ALA A 92 -16.81 -9.80 3.96
N ASP A 93 -15.50 -9.69 4.16
CA ASP A 93 -14.88 -9.81 5.48
C ASP A 93 -14.93 -8.50 6.29
N HIS A 94 -15.05 -7.36 5.63
CA HIS A 94 -14.99 -6.03 6.24
C HIS A 94 -16.18 -5.16 5.80
N PRO A 95 -17.44 -5.55 6.10
CA PRO A 95 -18.63 -4.90 5.58
C PRO A 95 -18.80 -3.45 6.07
N ASP A 96 -18.19 -3.11 7.22
CA ASP A 96 -18.27 -1.79 7.84
C ASP A 96 -17.09 -0.87 7.43
N ALA A 97 -16.04 -1.41 6.81
CA ALA A 97 -14.91 -0.61 6.37
C ALA A 97 -15.28 0.21 5.12
N ARG A 98 -14.82 1.47 5.09
CA ARG A 98 -14.91 2.27 3.86
C ARG A 98 -13.97 1.66 2.82
N LEU A 99 -14.51 1.26 1.67
CA LEU A 99 -13.74 0.65 0.60
C LEU A 99 -13.52 1.63 -0.56
N MET A 100 -12.27 1.89 -0.90
CA MET A 100 -11.83 2.61 -2.09
C MET A 100 -11.12 1.64 -3.02
N LEU A 101 -11.48 1.66 -4.30
CA LEU A 101 -10.89 0.82 -5.34
C LEU A 101 -10.20 1.69 -6.38
N ILE A 102 -8.96 1.40 -6.70
CA ILE A 102 -8.22 2.05 -7.76
C ILE A 102 -7.87 1.02 -8.81
N GLU A 103 -8.37 1.23 -10.02
CA GLU A 103 -8.13 0.35 -11.16
C GLU A 103 -7.83 1.19 -12.41
N ARG A 104 -6.73 0.86 -13.10
CA ARG A 104 -6.28 1.63 -14.24
C ARG A 104 -7.21 1.51 -15.45
N SER A 105 -7.75 0.33 -15.71
CA SER A 105 -8.67 0.09 -16.81
C SER A 105 -10.04 0.69 -16.50
N THR A 106 -10.45 1.71 -17.28
CA THR A 106 -11.77 2.33 -17.15
C THR A 106 -12.90 1.29 -17.26
N ALA A 107 -12.78 0.35 -18.20
CA ALA A 107 -13.79 -0.69 -18.38
C ALA A 107 -13.90 -1.64 -17.18
N MET A 108 -12.78 -1.94 -16.49
CA MET A 108 -12.80 -2.72 -15.24
C MET A 108 -13.32 -1.88 -14.08
N ALA A 109 -12.90 -0.62 -13.96
CA ALA A 109 -13.41 0.30 -12.95
C ALA A 109 -14.93 0.47 -13.03
N ASP A 110 -15.49 0.61 -14.23
CA ASP A 110 -16.93 0.69 -14.44
C ASP A 110 -17.65 -0.60 -14.00
N ARG A 111 -17.06 -1.77 -14.26
CA ARG A 111 -17.61 -3.06 -13.78
C ARG A 111 -17.56 -3.15 -12.26
N LEU A 112 -16.46 -2.72 -11.66
CA LEU A 112 -16.31 -2.66 -10.20
C LEU A 112 -17.37 -1.74 -9.59
N GLY A 113 -17.59 -0.53 -10.13
CA GLY A 113 -18.61 0.39 -9.65
C GLY A 113 -20.02 -0.20 -9.69
N ARG A 114 -20.35 -0.96 -10.74
CA ARG A 114 -21.64 -1.68 -10.81
C ARG A 114 -21.73 -2.84 -9.83
N GLY A 115 -20.63 -3.56 -9.60
CA GLY A 115 -20.59 -4.73 -8.71
C GLY A 115 -20.54 -4.38 -7.22
N TRP A 116 -19.95 -3.23 -6.89
CA TRP A 116 -19.79 -2.75 -5.52
C TRP A 116 -20.22 -1.28 -5.37
N PRO A 117 -21.53 -0.98 -5.43
CA PRO A 117 -22.05 0.40 -5.45
C PRO A 117 -21.76 1.19 -4.18
N ARG A 118 -21.36 0.53 -3.09
CA ARG A 118 -20.92 1.19 -1.84
C ARG A 118 -19.44 1.52 -1.83
N ALA A 119 -18.65 1.02 -2.78
CA ALA A 119 -17.24 1.32 -2.89
C ALA A 119 -17.01 2.63 -3.64
N ASP A 120 -15.98 3.36 -3.24
CA ASP A 120 -15.50 4.57 -3.93
C ASP A 120 -14.52 4.13 -5.04
N VAL A 121 -15.00 3.99 -6.28
CA VAL A 121 -14.21 3.42 -7.39
C VAL A 121 -13.63 4.52 -8.27
N HIS A 122 -12.31 4.44 -8.49
CA HIS A 122 -11.57 5.39 -9.29
C HIS A 122 -10.83 4.70 -10.44
N ALA A 123 -11.14 5.11 -11.67
CA ALA A 123 -10.34 4.77 -12.84
C ALA A 123 -9.05 5.59 -12.86
N GLY A 124 -7.91 4.96 -13.15
CA GLY A 124 -6.61 5.63 -13.30
C GLY A 124 -5.48 4.98 -12.51
N CYS A 125 -4.30 5.59 -12.59
CA CYS A 125 -3.12 5.15 -11.86
C CYS A 125 -3.15 5.63 -10.40
N VAL A 126 -2.46 4.91 -9.51
CA VAL A 126 -2.41 5.24 -8.07
C VAL A 126 -1.91 6.66 -7.82
N HIS A 127 -0.85 7.08 -8.52
CA HIS A 127 -0.28 8.41 -8.36
C HIS A 127 -1.22 9.55 -8.79
N GLU A 128 -2.11 9.29 -9.76
CA GLU A 128 -3.14 10.24 -10.19
C GLU A 128 -4.28 10.39 -9.17
N ARG A 129 -4.36 9.49 -8.20
CA ARG A 129 -5.38 9.45 -7.14
C ARG A 129 -4.79 9.70 -5.75
N ALA A 130 -3.57 10.21 -5.70
CA ALA A 130 -2.82 10.46 -4.46
C ALA A 130 -3.63 11.26 -3.43
N ASP A 131 -4.28 12.35 -3.85
CA ASP A 131 -5.08 13.20 -2.96
C ASP A 131 -6.22 12.44 -2.29
N ARG A 132 -6.88 11.54 -3.04
CA ARG A 132 -7.96 10.70 -2.51
C ARG A 132 -7.43 9.70 -1.49
N ILE A 133 -6.26 9.10 -1.77
CA ILE A 133 -5.58 8.16 -0.86
C ILE A 133 -5.15 8.86 0.43
N TYR A 134 -4.60 10.07 0.33
CA TYR A 134 -4.18 10.84 1.51
C TYR A 134 -5.33 11.29 2.38
N ALA A 135 -6.50 11.58 1.77
CA ALA A 135 -7.73 11.96 2.46
C ALA A 135 -8.43 10.80 3.17
N MET A 136 -7.93 9.57 3.04
CA MET A 136 -8.50 8.42 3.75
C MET A 136 -8.29 8.54 5.27
N PRO A 137 -9.14 7.91 6.10
CA PRO A 137 -9.03 7.90 7.55
C PRO A 137 -7.65 7.52 8.06
N ARG A 138 -7.34 7.84 9.31
CA ARG A 138 -6.05 7.52 9.95
C ARG A 138 -5.78 6.02 9.96
N ARG A 139 -6.77 5.22 10.37
CA ARG A 139 -6.69 3.76 10.40
C ARG A 139 -7.10 3.16 9.05
N THR A 140 -6.26 3.39 8.06
CA THR A 140 -6.46 2.87 6.69
C THR A 140 -5.36 1.89 6.32
N VAL A 141 -5.74 0.78 5.71
CA VAL A 141 -4.81 -0.14 5.05
C VAL A 141 -4.91 -0.04 3.53
N ALA A 142 -3.77 0.05 2.87
CA ALA A 142 -3.68 -0.17 1.43
C ALA A 142 -3.44 -1.66 1.18
N VAL A 143 -4.27 -2.29 0.34
CA VAL A 143 -4.10 -3.67 -0.11
C VAL A 143 -3.74 -3.62 -1.58
N SER A 144 -2.54 -4.06 -1.92
CA SER A 144 -2.01 -3.91 -3.27
C SER A 144 -1.84 -5.24 -3.99
N SER A 145 -2.40 -5.30 -5.19
CA SER A 145 -2.21 -6.38 -6.17
C SER A 145 -1.27 -5.98 -7.32
N LEU A 146 -0.58 -4.83 -7.18
CA LEU A 146 0.28 -4.32 -8.24
C LEU A 146 1.58 -5.11 -8.36
N PRO A 147 1.99 -5.45 -9.58
CA PRO A 147 3.22 -6.22 -9.84
C PRO A 147 4.44 -5.30 -9.90
N PHE A 148 4.88 -4.72 -8.80
CA PHE A 148 5.93 -3.70 -8.76
C PHE A 148 7.21 -4.06 -9.54
N ARG A 149 7.55 -5.34 -9.61
CA ARG A 149 8.75 -5.81 -10.34
C ARG A 149 8.60 -5.79 -11.85
N SER A 150 7.38 -5.72 -12.34
CA SER A 150 7.04 -5.75 -13.76
C SER A 150 6.40 -4.45 -14.25
N LEU A 151 6.16 -3.50 -13.35
CA LEU A 151 5.72 -2.16 -13.74
C LEU A 151 6.88 -1.40 -14.42
N PRO A 152 6.59 -0.53 -15.38
CA PRO A 152 7.55 0.46 -15.85
C PRO A 152 8.14 1.23 -14.66
N ALA A 153 9.47 1.48 -14.69
CA ALA A 153 10.19 2.03 -13.56
C ALA A 153 9.58 3.36 -13.04
N GLU A 154 9.22 4.25 -13.95
CA GLU A 154 8.61 5.55 -13.62
C GLU A 154 7.28 5.38 -12.89
N LEU A 155 6.42 4.46 -13.36
CA LEU A 155 5.14 4.18 -12.72
C LEU A 155 5.34 3.52 -11.35
N ALA A 156 6.28 2.59 -11.24
CA ALA A 156 6.61 1.96 -9.97
C ALA A 156 7.09 3.02 -8.96
N LEU A 157 8.04 3.88 -9.34
CA LEU A 157 8.57 4.94 -8.49
C LEU A 157 7.50 5.95 -8.08
N ALA A 158 6.66 6.41 -9.01
CA ALA A 158 5.55 7.32 -8.70
C ALA A 158 4.58 6.69 -7.70
N THR A 159 4.23 5.41 -7.89
CA THR A 159 3.35 4.68 -6.98
C THR A 159 3.98 4.48 -5.60
N ILE A 160 5.26 4.08 -5.55
CA ILE A 160 6.01 3.91 -4.30
C ILE A 160 6.06 5.24 -3.52
N GLY A 161 6.29 6.35 -4.19
CA GLY A 161 6.29 7.68 -3.58
C GLY A 161 4.96 8.03 -2.91
N VAL A 162 3.83 7.69 -3.56
CA VAL A 162 2.49 7.86 -2.95
C VAL A 162 2.32 6.97 -1.73
N LEU A 163 2.68 5.70 -1.83
CA LEU A 163 2.54 4.75 -0.73
C LEU A 163 3.43 5.09 0.46
N GLN A 164 4.65 5.53 0.21
CA GLN A 164 5.56 6.00 1.25
C GLN A 164 4.97 7.19 2.02
N ARG A 165 4.47 8.22 1.32
CA ARG A 165 3.80 9.36 1.96
C ARG A 165 2.53 8.97 2.70
N PHE A 166 1.74 8.07 2.12
CA PHE A 166 0.55 7.52 2.77
C PHE A 166 0.90 6.89 4.11
N LEU A 167 1.95 6.07 4.18
CA LEU A 167 2.39 5.40 5.41
C LEU A 167 2.96 6.39 6.43
N LEU A 168 3.79 7.34 5.98
CA LEU A 168 4.43 8.32 6.85
C LEU A 168 3.44 9.32 7.47
N ALA A 169 2.29 9.54 6.83
CA ALA A 169 1.30 10.49 7.31
C ALA A 169 0.66 10.08 8.65
N HIS A 170 0.53 8.77 8.91
CA HIS A 170 -0.06 8.26 10.15
C HIS A 170 0.52 6.90 10.53
N PRO A 171 0.98 6.70 11.78
CA PRO A 171 1.55 5.42 12.23
C PRO A 171 0.54 4.26 12.22
N GLU A 172 -0.76 4.56 12.20
CA GLU A 172 -1.84 3.57 12.14
C GLU A 172 -2.11 3.06 10.71
N ARG A 173 -1.43 3.61 9.70
CA ARG A 173 -1.56 3.18 8.31
C ARG A 173 -0.66 2.00 8.02
N ALA A 174 -1.15 1.10 7.18
CA ALA A 174 -0.40 -0.06 6.74
C ALA A 174 -0.54 -0.28 5.22
N LEU A 175 0.41 -1.00 4.66
CA LEU A 175 0.36 -1.49 3.29
C LEU A 175 0.52 -3.00 3.31
N VAL A 176 -0.45 -3.71 2.75
CA VAL A 176 -0.40 -5.16 2.52
C VAL A 176 -0.10 -5.39 1.04
N GLN A 177 0.95 -6.15 0.76
CA GLN A 177 1.39 -6.48 -0.60
C GLN A 177 1.76 -7.96 -0.65
N TYR A 178 1.58 -8.61 -1.79
CA TYR A 178 2.15 -9.92 -2.00
C TYR A 178 3.26 -9.93 -3.06
N SER A 179 4.12 -10.92 -2.99
CA SER A 179 5.12 -11.22 -4.02
C SER A 179 5.26 -12.72 -4.21
N TYR A 180 5.77 -13.12 -5.39
CA TYR A 180 6.10 -14.52 -5.68
C TYR A 180 7.56 -14.87 -5.37
N GLY A 181 8.32 -13.96 -4.80
CA GLY A 181 9.72 -14.16 -4.44
C GLY A 181 9.99 -13.91 -2.96
N LEU A 182 11.18 -14.33 -2.51
CA LEU A 182 11.62 -14.15 -1.12
C LEU A 182 12.06 -12.72 -0.79
N ARG A 183 12.22 -11.88 -1.80
CA ARG A 183 12.63 -10.48 -1.63
C ARG A 183 11.41 -9.60 -1.38
N GLU A 184 11.63 -8.54 -0.64
CA GLU A 184 10.66 -7.46 -0.43
C GLU A 184 10.09 -6.95 -1.76
N PRO A 185 8.83 -6.50 -1.79
CA PRO A 185 8.19 -6.02 -3.01
C PRO A 185 8.97 -4.89 -3.70
N PHE A 186 9.43 -3.92 -2.91
CA PHE A 186 10.27 -2.79 -3.29
C PHE A 186 10.95 -2.19 -2.05
N ALA A 187 11.94 -1.31 -2.24
CA ALA A 187 12.57 -0.56 -1.15
C ALA A 187 11.85 0.77 -0.92
N PHE A 188 11.73 1.19 0.35
CA PHE A 188 11.34 2.55 0.71
C PHE A 188 12.58 3.45 0.81
N ASP A 189 12.43 4.69 0.42
CA ASP A 189 13.42 5.75 0.67
C ASP A 189 13.14 6.47 2.00
N ALA A 190 12.76 5.70 3.02
CA ALA A 190 12.47 6.19 4.37
C ALA A 190 12.85 5.11 5.38
N PRO A 191 13.89 5.33 6.20
CA PRO A 191 14.40 4.32 7.14
C PRO A 191 13.42 3.94 8.25
N THR A 192 12.38 4.76 8.46
CA THR A 192 11.31 4.49 9.44
C THR A 192 10.23 3.55 8.91
N LEU A 193 10.26 3.19 7.63
CA LEU A 193 9.35 2.22 7.04
C LEU A 193 10.08 0.90 6.80
N ALA A 194 9.45 -0.18 7.20
CA ALA A 194 10.01 -1.52 7.00
C ALA A 194 8.94 -2.50 6.52
N TRP A 195 9.39 -3.46 5.72
CA TRP A 195 8.61 -4.62 5.36
C TRP A 195 8.74 -5.71 6.42
N ARG A 196 7.63 -6.33 6.75
CA ARG A 196 7.57 -7.53 7.57
C ARG A 196 6.85 -8.62 6.79
N ARG A 197 7.51 -9.76 6.61
CA ARG A 197 6.88 -10.95 6.04
C ARG A 197 5.92 -11.53 7.07
N VAL A 198 4.64 -11.68 6.70
CA VAL A 198 3.60 -12.10 7.65
C VAL A 198 3.00 -13.45 7.33
N GLU A 199 2.98 -13.85 6.06
CA GLU A 199 2.38 -15.12 5.68
C GLU A 199 2.99 -15.69 4.39
N ARG A 200 3.02 -17.01 4.27
CA ARG A 200 3.35 -17.71 3.03
C ARG A 200 2.14 -18.54 2.59
N VAL A 201 1.63 -18.22 1.42
CA VAL A 201 0.42 -18.82 0.85
C VAL A 201 0.84 -19.97 -0.08
N TRP A 202 1.06 -21.16 0.50
CA TRP A 202 1.54 -22.34 -0.21
C TRP A 202 0.55 -22.86 -1.25
N ARG A 203 -0.75 -22.75 -0.98
CA ARG A 203 -1.83 -23.24 -1.87
C ARG A 203 -2.15 -22.27 -3.00
N ASN A 204 -1.38 -21.19 -3.14
CA ASN A 204 -1.38 -20.35 -4.33
C ASN A 204 -0.37 -20.91 -5.33
N LEU A 205 -0.65 -20.84 -6.62
CA LEU A 205 0.27 -21.33 -7.66
C LEU A 205 0.67 -20.18 -8.59
N PRO A 206 1.95 -19.77 -8.59
CA PRO A 206 3.01 -20.19 -7.68
C PRO A 206 2.77 -19.72 -6.23
N PRO A 207 3.44 -20.31 -5.21
CA PRO A 207 3.31 -19.86 -3.83
C PRO A 207 3.63 -18.38 -3.68
N ALA A 208 2.81 -17.68 -2.92
CA ALA A 208 2.97 -16.24 -2.68
C ALA A 208 3.41 -15.95 -1.24
N ILE A 209 4.08 -14.83 -1.05
CA ILE A 209 4.43 -14.29 0.26
C ILE A 209 3.64 -13.01 0.46
N VAL A 210 2.96 -12.89 1.58
CA VAL A 210 2.29 -11.66 2.02
C VAL A 210 3.22 -10.87 2.93
N TRP A 211 3.33 -9.60 2.65
CA TRP A 211 4.14 -8.62 3.34
C TRP A 211 3.25 -7.51 3.88
N ILE A 212 3.63 -6.97 5.02
CA ILE A 212 3.05 -5.75 5.58
C ILE A 212 4.16 -4.72 5.75
N ALA A 213 3.89 -3.49 5.33
CA ALA A 213 4.72 -2.34 5.63
C ALA A 213 3.94 -1.33 6.47
N GLY A 214 4.66 -0.64 7.33
CA GLY A 214 4.17 0.43 8.19
C GLY A 214 5.33 1.07 8.93
N SER A 215 5.04 1.99 9.85
CA SER A 215 6.07 2.55 10.73
C SER A 215 6.73 1.42 11.52
N ALA A 216 8.06 1.38 11.50
CA ALA A 216 8.83 0.54 12.39
C ALA A 216 8.57 1.05 13.83
N GLY A 217 7.84 0.25 14.64
CA GLY A 217 7.62 0.51 16.06
C GLY A 217 8.88 0.27 16.87
#